data_455527d8dc4a45414db7cde439e4e346
#
_entry.id   455527d8dc4a45414db7cde439e4e346
#
_cell.length_a   1.000
_cell.length_b   1.000
_cell.length_c   1.000
_cell.angle_alpha   90.00
_cell.angle_beta   90.00
_cell.angle_gamma   90.00
#
_symmetry.space_group_name_H-M   'P 1'
#
loop_
_entity.id
_entity.type
_entity.pdbx_description
1 polymer ?
#
loop_
_entity_poly.entity_id
_entity_poly.type
_entity_poly.pdbx_seq_one_letter_code
_entity_poly.pdbx_strand_id
1 'polypeptide(L)'
;GIRMVGEWFPARQVGLAEGVYGGWGNFGSAAAAFSLPTLALMFGGDDGWRYAIACTGVFAMLYGVFFYWKARNTPKGSTYFKPKKSGGLEVTSKRDFYFYLAMNLPMYFILAVLSWKLSPTGVGLLTQTATYTIYVILVALCIFQFSQIYKVNKEMLAHGAAEHDKYKFKQVAILDWAYFVTFGSELAVVSMLPAFFLETFTNLSLVQAGALGAAFAFMNLVARPGGGYISDKYGRRKSLSIFICGLAIGYFILSQVNGSWSIFFAVAAVMFCSFFVQAGEGAVFAMVPLVKRRMTGQIAGMAGAYGNVGAVTFLTAYSFVEASTFFMIIGGCALVIFFVVQFLEEPEGHMTEVLPDGTVQHIELT
;
A
#
# COMPACT_ATOMS: atom_id res chain seq x y z
N GLY A 1 -9.20 -10.14 2.44
CA GLY A 1 -8.43 -10.06 3.67
C GLY A 1 -8.85 -8.88 4.51
N ILE A 2 -8.42 -7.65 4.21
CA ILE A 2 -8.63 -6.42 5.01
C ILE A 2 -10.08 -6.23 5.43
N ARG A 3 -11.04 -6.32 4.51
CA ARG A 3 -12.45 -6.22 4.85
C ARG A 3 -12.89 -7.29 5.86
N MET A 4 -12.41 -8.52 5.71
CA MET A 4 -12.71 -9.62 6.63
C MET A 4 -12.18 -9.30 8.03
N VAL A 5 -10.95 -8.82 8.14
CA VAL A 5 -10.37 -8.40 9.42
C VAL A 5 -11.22 -7.30 10.07
N GLY A 6 -11.59 -6.26 9.32
CA GLY A 6 -12.47 -5.20 9.82
C GLY A 6 -13.85 -5.67 10.31
N GLU A 7 -14.38 -6.80 9.79
CA GLU A 7 -15.64 -7.40 10.25
C GLU A 7 -15.46 -8.28 11.51
N TRP A 8 -14.25 -8.80 11.76
CA TRP A 8 -13.97 -9.70 12.90
C TRP A 8 -13.50 -8.97 14.15
N PHE A 9 -12.95 -7.77 14.02
CA PHE A 9 -12.36 -7.02 15.13
C PHE A 9 -13.11 -5.71 15.42
N PRO A 10 -13.25 -5.34 16.71
CA PRO A 10 -13.83 -4.04 17.08
C PRO A 10 -12.91 -2.89 16.70
N ALA A 11 -13.46 -1.67 16.60
CA ALA A 11 -12.72 -0.48 16.20
C ALA A 11 -11.43 -0.23 17.03
N ARG A 12 -11.45 -0.56 18.33
CA ARG A 12 -10.30 -0.42 19.25
C ARG A 12 -9.13 -1.36 18.97
N GLN A 13 -9.33 -2.40 18.17
CA GLN A 13 -8.34 -3.45 17.90
C GLN A 13 -8.09 -3.65 16.41
N VAL A 14 -8.81 -2.92 15.59
CA VAL A 14 -8.75 -3.11 14.12
C VAL A 14 -7.38 -2.76 13.56
N GLY A 15 -6.71 -1.76 14.10
CA GLY A 15 -5.38 -1.36 13.67
C GLY A 15 -4.32 -2.43 13.95
N LEU A 16 -4.33 -3.00 15.16
CA LEU A 16 -3.46 -4.14 15.47
C LEU A 16 -3.75 -5.33 14.56
N ALA A 17 -5.02 -5.68 14.36
CA ALA A 17 -5.42 -6.83 13.56
C ALA A 17 -5.06 -6.67 12.07
N GLU A 18 -5.31 -5.50 11.50
CA GLU A 18 -4.91 -5.16 10.13
C GLU A 18 -3.38 -5.09 9.99
N GLY A 19 -2.70 -4.57 11.00
CA GLY A 19 -1.24 -4.54 11.08
C GLY A 19 -0.63 -5.95 11.07
N VAL A 20 -1.18 -6.88 11.84
CA VAL A 20 -0.78 -8.30 11.82
C VAL A 20 -1.07 -8.91 10.44
N TYR A 21 -2.28 -8.75 9.93
CA TYR A 21 -2.66 -9.31 8.63
C TYR A 21 -1.74 -8.81 7.50
N GLY A 22 -1.57 -7.50 7.38
CA GLY A 22 -0.75 -6.90 6.33
C GLY A 22 0.75 -7.11 6.56
N GLY A 23 1.23 -7.00 7.81
CA GLY A 23 2.63 -7.16 8.15
C GLY A 23 3.13 -8.59 7.91
N TRP A 24 2.37 -9.58 8.30
CA TRP A 24 2.73 -10.99 8.03
C TRP A 24 2.60 -11.34 6.54
N GLY A 25 1.68 -10.70 5.81
CA GLY A 25 1.60 -10.80 4.36
C GLY A 25 2.88 -10.27 3.68
N ASN A 26 3.31 -9.06 4.04
CA ASN A 26 4.51 -8.44 3.47
C ASN A 26 5.81 -9.10 3.96
N PHE A 27 5.85 -9.65 5.17
CA PHE A 27 6.97 -10.47 5.63
C PHE A 27 7.24 -11.65 4.70
N GLY A 28 6.23 -12.14 3.98
CA GLY A 28 6.40 -13.16 2.95
C GLY A 28 7.45 -12.80 1.90
N SER A 29 7.62 -11.52 1.56
CA SER A 29 8.68 -11.07 0.63
C SER A 29 10.08 -11.22 1.23
N ALA A 30 10.26 -10.91 2.52
CA ALA A 30 11.53 -11.15 3.22
C ALA A 30 11.83 -12.66 3.33
N ALA A 31 10.83 -13.46 3.69
CA ALA A 31 10.95 -14.92 3.77
C ALA A 31 11.31 -15.51 2.41
N ALA A 32 10.69 -15.03 1.32
CA ALA A 32 10.99 -15.46 -0.03
C ALA A 32 12.43 -15.09 -0.45
N ALA A 33 12.83 -13.83 -0.21
CA ALA A 33 14.19 -13.36 -0.52
C ALA A 33 15.28 -14.16 0.23
N PHE A 34 14.97 -14.63 1.43
CA PHE A 34 15.89 -15.41 2.25
C PHE A 34 15.91 -16.90 1.85
N SER A 35 14.77 -17.50 1.56
CA SER A 35 14.62 -18.95 1.38
C SER A 35 14.72 -19.41 -0.07
N LEU A 36 14.17 -18.65 -1.03
CA LEU A 36 14.11 -19.11 -2.42
C LEU A 36 15.47 -19.30 -3.10
N PRO A 37 16.50 -18.44 -2.89
CA PRO A 37 17.82 -18.70 -3.44
C PRO A 37 18.43 -20.02 -2.94
N THR A 38 18.30 -20.30 -1.64
CA THR A 38 18.77 -21.55 -1.05
C THR A 38 18.01 -22.76 -1.63
N LEU A 39 16.71 -22.66 -1.75
CA LEU A 39 15.86 -23.69 -2.33
C LEU A 39 16.22 -23.93 -3.80
N ALA A 40 16.48 -22.87 -4.56
CA ALA A 40 16.90 -22.98 -5.96
C ALA A 40 18.24 -23.72 -6.09
N LEU A 41 19.21 -23.44 -5.21
CA LEU A 41 20.48 -24.15 -5.17
C LEU A 41 20.31 -25.64 -4.79
N MET A 42 19.39 -25.96 -3.90
CA MET A 42 19.07 -27.35 -3.52
C MET A 42 18.50 -28.17 -4.68
N PHE A 43 17.68 -27.57 -5.54
CA PHE A 43 17.19 -28.22 -6.76
C PHE A 43 18.30 -28.39 -7.81
N GLY A 44 19.31 -27.50 -7.80
CA GLY A 44 20.46 -27.55 -8.69
C GLY A 44 20.14 -27.22 -10.15
N GLY A 45 21.24 -27.12 -10.95
CA GLY A 45 21.14 -26.80 -12.38
C GLY A 45 20.63 -25.37 -12.67
N ASP A 46 20.56 -25.03 -13.95
CA ASP A 46 20.15 -23.70 -14.42
C ASP A 46 18.66 -23.40 -14.17
N ASP A 47 17.83 -24.43 -14.00
CA ASP A 47 16.39 -24.34 -13.78
C ASP A 47 15.96 -24.47 -12.31
N GLY A 48 16.88 -24.60 -11.36
CA GLY A 48 16.57 -24.76 -9.93
C GLY A 48 15.65 -23.69 -9.37
N TRP A 49 15.80 -22.45 -9.82
CA TRP A 49 14.94 -21.32 -9.43
C TRP A 49 13.47 -21.50 -9.87
N ARG A 50 13.24 -22.16 -11.03
CA ARG A 50 11.88 -22.43 -11.53
C ARG A 50 11.15 -23.43 -10.63
N TYR A 51 11.86 -24.48 -10.18
CA TYR A 51 11.32 -25.45 -9.24
C TYR A 51 11.05 -24.83 -7.87
N ALA A 52 11.93 -23.93 -7.39
CA ALA A 52 11.70 -23.20 -6.14
C ALA A 52 10.42 -22.36 -6.20
N ILE A 53 10.20 -21.62 -7.30
CA ILE A 53 8.97 -20.84 -7.52
C ILE A 53 7.75 -21.78 -7.65
N ALA A 54 7.85 -22.88 -8.39
CA ALA A 54 6.77 -23.83 -8.54
C ALA A 54 6.32 -24.42 -7.19
N CYS A 55 7.26 -24.73 -6.28
CA CYS A 55 6.93 -25.20 -4.93
C CYS A 55 6.09 -24.19 -4.15
N THR A 56 6.41 -22.89 -4.24
CA THR A 56 5.59 -21.85 -3.57
C THR A 56 4.19 -21.77 -4.16
N GLY A 57 4.05 -21.96 -5.49
CA GLY A 57 2.76 -22.03 -6.17
C GLY A 57 1.91 -23.22 -5.70
N VAL A 58 2.51 -24.40 -5.60
CA VAL A 58 1.83 -25.60 -5.07
C VAL A 58 1.37 -25.39 -3.62
N PHE A 59 2.26 -24.84 -2.77
CA PHE A 59 1.90 -24.54 -1.38
C PHE A 59 0.76 -23.53 -1.29
N ALA A 60 0.80 -22.46 -2.09
CA ALA A 60 -0.28 -21.46 -2.14
C ALA A 60 -1.61 -22.07 -2.59
N MET A 61 -1.60 -22.98 -3.56
CA MET A 61 -2.79 -23.69 -4.02
C MET A 61 -3.39 -24.57 -2.91
N LEU A 62 -2.58 -25.35 -2.21
CA LEU A 62 -3.03 -26.19 -1.09
C LEU A 62 -3.59 -25.33 0.05
N TYR A 63 -2.91 -24.24 0.39
CA TYR A 63 -3.40 -23.27 1.37
C TYR A 63 -4.72 -22.62 0.93
N GLY A 64 -4.88 -22.32 -0.36
CA GLY A 64 -6.11 -21.77 -0.92
C GLY A 64 -7.31 -22.69 -0.70
N VAL A 65 -7.14 -24.00 -0.89
CA VAL A 65 -8.16 -25.02 -0.61
C VAL A 65 -8.52 -25.04 0.88
N PHE A 66 -7.51 -25.08 1.75
CA PHE A 66 -7.72 -25.01 3.20
C PHE A 66 -8.45 -23.73 3.63
N PHE A 67 -8.03 -22.58 3.09
CA PHE A 67 -8.64 -21.27 3.35
C PHE A 67 -10.12 -21.26 2.93
N TYR A 68 -10.44 -21.80 1.75
CA TYR A 68 -11.81 -21.88 1.26
C TYR A 68 -12.76 -22.60 2.23
N TRP A 69 -12.28 -23.67 2.87
CA TRP A 69 -13.09 -24.43 3.83
C TRP A 69 -13.19 -23.79 5.21
N LYS A 70 -12.19 -23.03 5.64
CA LYS A 70 -12.11 -22.50 7.02
C LYS A 70 -12.50 -21.03 7.13
N ALA A 71 -12.25 -20.24 6.11
CA ALA A 71 -12.48 -18.79 6.17
C ALA A 71 -13.97 -18.44 6.13
N ARG A 72 -14.33 -17.41 6.88
CA ARG A 72 -15.67 -16.81 6.90
C ARG A 72 -15.54 -15.30 6.86
N ASN A 73 -16.46 -14.65 6.14
CA ASN A 73 -16.44 -13.18 6.00
C ASN A 73 -16.69 -12.46 7.34
N THR A 74 -17.58 -13.01 8.17
CA THR A 74 -17.99 -12.42 9.45
C THR A 74 -18.07 -13.48 10.54
N PRO A 75 -18.03 -13.12 11.83
CA PRO A 75 -18.38 -13.98 12.94
C PRO A 75 -19.80 -14.54 12.79
N LYS A 76 -20.06 -15.71 13.40
CA LYS A 76 -21.40 -16.29 13.42
C LYS A 76 -22.36 -15.33 14.13
N GLY A 77 -23.51 -15.06 13.51
CA GLY A 77 -24.55 -14.18 14.06
C GLY A 77 -24.34 -12.70 13.75
N SER A 78 -23.23 -12.32 13.12
CA SER A 78 -22.99 -10.93 12.69
C SER A 78 -23.50 -10.68 11.28
N THR A 79 -24.05 -9.49 11.04
CA THR A 79 -24.51 -9.07 9.71
C THR A 79 -23.33 -8.65 8.85
N TYR A 80 -23.30 -9.13 7.62
CA TYR A 80 -22.30 -8.73 6.64
C TYR A 80 -22.80 -7.55 5.80
N PHE A 81 -22.24 -6.37 6.00
CA PHE A 81 -22.59 -5.16 5.25
C PHE A 81 -21.99 -5.20 3.84
N LYS A 82 -22.82 -5.53 2.85
CA LYS A 82 -22.37 -5.51 1.44
C LYS A 82 -22.38 -4.08 0.89
N PRO A 83 -21.42 -3.70 0.02
CA PRO A 83 -21.54 -2.45 -0.73
C PRO A 83 -22.79 -2.48 -1.60
N LYS A 84 -23.48 -1.35 -1.73
CA LYS A 84 -24.71 -1.25 -2.55
C LYS A 84 -24.42 -1.48 -4.03
N LYS A 85 -23.27 -0.99 -4.51
CA LYS A 85 -22.83 -1.09 -5.92
C LYS A 85 -21.39 -1.61 -6.02
N SER A 86 -21.08 -2.24 -7.13
CA SER A 86 -19.73 -2.73 -7.48
C SER A 86 -19.21 -1.97 -8.70
N GLY A 87 -17.88 -1.89 -8.85
CA GLY A 87 -17.22 -1.26 -10.01
C GLY A 87 -16.66 0.13 -9.77
N GLY A 88 -16.86 0.70 -8.57
CA GLY A 88 -16.29 1.99 -8.16
C GLY A 88 -16.72 2.35 -6.75
N LEU A 89 -16.12 3.40 -6.18
CA LEU A 89 -16.48 3.94 -4.89
C LEU A 89 -17.74 4.82 -5.04
N GLU A 90 -18.70 4.65 -4.14
CA GLU A 90 -19.85 5.56 -4.05
C GLU A 90 -19.43 6.83 -3.29
N VAL A 91 -19.50 7.98 -3.94
CA VAL A 91 -19.24 9.28 -3.28
C VAL A 91 -20.55 9.97 -2.94
N THR A 92 -20.49 10.98 -2.08
CA THR A 92 -21.69 11.56 -1.48
C THR A 92 -21.95 13.02 -1.88
N SER A 93 -21.06 13.61 -2.68
CA SER A 93 -21.24 14.96 -3.23
C SER A 93 -20.70 15.07 -4.66
N LYS A 94 -21.19 16.08 -5.42
CA LYS A 94 -20.66 16.40 -6.77
C LYS A 94 -19.17 16.79 -6.70
N ARG A 95 -18.76 17.53 -5.65
CA ARG A 95 -17.37 17.90 -5.44
C ARG A 95 -16.48 16.65 -5.25
N ASP A 96 -16.92 15.70 -4.42
CA ASP A 96 -16.20 14.46 -4.19
C ASP A 96 -16.15 13.59 -5.44
N PHE A 97 -17.18 13.63 -6.29
CA PHE A 97 -17.18 12.92 -7.56
C PHE A 97 -16.05 13.40 -8.49
N TYR A 98 -15.93 14.71 -8.71
CA TYR A 98 -14.84 15.24 -9.54
C TYR A 98 -13.48 15.03 -8.88
N PHE A 99 -13.41 15.13 -7.56
CA PHE A 99 -12.17 14.84 -6.84
C PHE A 99 -11.77 13.37 -6.98
N TYR A 100 -12.72 12.45 -6.91
CA TYR A 100 -12.48 11.02 -7.14
C TYR A 100 -12.01 10.74 -8.56
N LEU A 101 -12.59 11.37 -9.58
CA LEU A 101 -12.09 11.26 -10.96
C LEU A 101 -10.63 11.75 -11.06
N ALA A 102 -10.31 12.89 -10.46
CA ALA A 102 -8.94 13.42 -10.45
C ALA A 102 -7.95 12.48 -9.77
N MET A 103 -8.36 11.85 -8.66
CA MET A 103 -7.55 10.85 -7.94
C MET A 103 -7.28 9.57 -8.74
N ASN A 104 -8.00 9.30 -9.82
CA ASN A 104 -7.68 8.15 -10.71
C ASN A 104 -6.63 8.48 -11.78
N LEU A 105 -6.32 9.74 -12.04
CA LEU A 105 -5.38 10.15 -13.09
C LEU A 105 -3.91 9.80 -12.81
N PRO A 106 -3.37 9.92 -11.56
CA PRO A 106 -1.96 9.67 -11.27
C PRO A 106 -1.47 8.30 -11.74
N MET A 107 -2.30 7.25 -11.63
CA MET A 107 -1.96 5.90 -12.09
C MET A 107 -1.70 5.87 -13.61
N TYR A 108 -2.59 6.46 -14.41
CA TYR A 108 -2.44 6.48 -15.87
C TYR A 108 -1.26 7.33 -16.29
N PHE A 109 -1.07 8.46 -15.61
CA PHE A 109 0.07 9.35 -15.86
C PHE A 109 1.41 8.66 -15.63
N ILE A 110 1.59 8.01 -14.48
CA ILE A 110 2.88 7.35 -14.19
C ILE A 110 3.15 6.15 -15.11
N LEU A 111 2.11 5.40 -15.49
CA LEU A 111 2.26 4.31 -16.46
C LEU A 111 2.63 4.83 -17.85
N ALA A 112 2.10 5.99 -18.24
CA ALA A 112 2.50 6.64 -19.49
C ALA A 112 3.96 7.12 -19.44
N VAL A 113 4.41 7.71 -18.32
CA VAL A 113 5.81 8.11 -18.10
C VAL A 113 6.73 6.90 -18.11
N LEU A 114 6.36 5.80 -17.45
CA LEU A 114 7.13 4.55 -17.48
C LEU A 114 7.23 4.01 -18.91
N SER A 115 6.13 3.98 -19.67
CA SER A 115 6.13 3.53 -21.06
C SER A 115 7.03 4.40 -21.94
N TRP A 116 7.04 5.72 -21.70
CA TRP A 116 7.96 6.63 -22.38
C TRP A 116 9.43 6.32 -22.02
N LYS A 117 9.72 6.09 -20.73
CA LYS A 117 11.09 5.74 -20.31
C LYS A 117 11.59 4.44 -20.95
N LEU A 118 10.69 3.46 -21.15
CA LEU A 118 11.03 2.17 -21.76
C LEU A 118 11.03 2.19 -23.29
N SER A 119 10.54 3.28 -23.91
CA SER A 119 10.45 3.44 -25.38
C SER A 119 11.83 3.54 -26.04
N PRO A 120 11.91 3.52 -27.38
CA PRO A 120 13.18 3.66 -28.12
C PRO A 120 13.93 4.97 -27.83
N THR A 121 13.23 6.02 -27.40
CA THR A 121 13.84 7.30 -27.01
C THR A 121 14.42 7.28 -25.58
N GLY A 122 14.09 6.26 -24.78
CA GLY A 122 14.62 6.06 -23.42
C GLY A 122 15.57 4.86 -23.36
N VAL A 123 15.13 3.79 -22.70
CA VAL A 123 15.94 2.56 -22.49
C VAL A 123 15.94 1.63 -23.71
N GLY A 124 14.96 1.75 -24.61
CA GLY A 124 14.87 0.94 -25.83
C GLY A 124 14.36 -0.49 -25.62
N LEU A 125 13.68 -0.77 -24.50
CA LEU A 125 13.06 -2.08 -24.25
C LEU A 125 11.76 -2.28 -25.01
N LEU A 126 11.03 -1.22 -25.29
CA LEU A 126 9.79 -1.24 -26.08
C LEU A 126 10.06 -0.77 -27.50
N THR A 127 9.33 -1.34 -28.45
CA THR A 127 9.27 -0.78 -29.81
C THR A 127 8.35 0.45 -29.83
N GLN A 128 8.51 1.31 -30.84
CA GLN A 128 7.64 2.49 -31.00
C GLN A 128 6.16 2.11 -31.12
N THR A 129 5.85 1.04 -31.84
CA THR A 129 4.49 0.50 -31.98
C THR A 129 3.95 0.03 -30.64
N ALA A 130 4.74 -0.70 -29.84
CA ALA A 130 4.32 -1.16 -28.52
C ALA A 130 4.03 0.03 -27.58
N THR A 131 4.87 1.08 -27.59
CA THR A 131 4.68 2.29 -26.79
C THR A 131 3.35 2.99 -27.13
N TYR A 132 3.07 3.20 -28.42
CA TYR A 132 1.79 3.81 -28.83
C TYR A 132 0.59 2.92 -28.52
N THR A 133 0.72 1.60 -28.67
CA THR A 133 -0.34 0.66 -28.29
C THR A 133 -0.65 0.75 -26.81
N ILE A 134 0.38 0.84 -25.95
CA ILE A 134 0.20 1.04 -24.50
C ILE A 134 -0.55 2.35 -24.22
N TYR A 135 -0.19 3.46 -24.86
CA TYR A 135 -0.91 4.73 -24.67
C TYR A 135 -2.39 4.63 -25.05
N VAL A 136 -2.70 3.99 -26.17
CA VAL A 136 -4.10 3.78 -26.60
C VAL A 136 -4.85 2.93 -25.55
N ILE A 137 -4.22 1.87 -25.05
CA ILE A 137 -4.81 1.02 -24.01
C ILE A 137 -5.04 1.82 -22.72
N LEU A 138 -4.06 2.63 -22.28
CA LEU A 138 -4.19 3.46 -21.07
C LEU A 138 -5.35 4.45 -21.18
N VAL A 139 -5.50 5.11 -22.35
CA VAL A 139 -6.63 6.02 -22.59
C VAL A 139 -7.96 5.27 -22.58
N ALA A 140 -8.05 4.11 -23.24
CA ALA A 140 -9.25 3.28 -23.24
C ALA A 140 -9.63 2.82 -21.83
N LEU A 141 -8.66 2.37 -21.04
CA LEU A 141 -8.87 1.97 -19.63
C LEU A 141 -9.30 3.16 -18.76
N CYS A 142 -8.73 4.35 -18.97
CA CYS A 142 -9.12 5.55 -18.26
C CYS A 142 -10.58 5.92 -18.54
N ILE A 143 -10.98 5.92 -19.81
CA ILE A 143 -12.37 6.17 -20.23
C ILE A 143 -13.31 5.10 -19.65
N PHE A 144 -12.92 3.85 -19.72
CA PHE A 144 -13.69 2.75 -19.13
C PHE A 144 -13.88 2.94 -17.62
N GLN A 145 -12.80 3.22 -16.88
CA GLN A 145 -12.84 3.46 -15.44
C GLN A 145 -13.74 4.66 -15.09
N PHE A 146 -13.61 5.76 -15.80
CA PHE A 146 -14.46 6.93 -15.60
C PHE A 146 -15.94 6.62 -15.88
N SER A 147 -16.22 5.81 -16.90
CA SER A 147 -17.58 5.36 -17.20
C SER A 147 -18.17 4.51 -16.06
N GLN A 148 -17.36 3.63 -15.43
CA GLN A 148 -17.80 2.84 -14.28
C GLN A 148 -18.05 3.72 -13.04
N ILE A 149 -17.14 4.65 -12.75
CA ILE A 149 -17.32 5.63 -11.66
C ILE A 149 -18.60 6.43 -11.88
N TYR A 150 -18.85 6.91 -13.09
CA TYR A 150 -20.08 7.63 -13.42
C TYR A 150 -21.34 6.77 -13.22
N LYS A 151 -21.34 5.53 -13.73
CA LYS A 151 -22.47 4.60 -13.57
C LYS A 151 -22.81 4.36 -12.10
N VAL A 152 -21.80 4.14 -11.26
CA VAL A 152 -21.97 3.91 -9.82
C VAL A 152 -22.59 5.15 -9.16
N ASN A 153 -22.17 6.35 -9.56
CA ASN A 153 -22.54 7.61 -8.90
C ASN A 153 -23.69 8.37 -9.60
N LYS A 154 -24.27 7.84 -10.66
CA LYS A 154 -25.32 8.51 -11.45
C LYS A 154 -26.51 8.96 -10.61
N GLU A 155 -27.01 8.11 -9.72
CA GLU A 155 -28.14 8.41 -8.84
C GLU A 155 -27.81 9.52 -7.83
N MET A 156 -26.63 9.46 -7.23
CA MET A 156 -26.14 10.51 -6.33
C MET A 156 -26.01 11.85 -7.05
N LEU A 157 -25.54 11.85 -8.31
CA LEU A 157 -25.42 13.08 -9.12
C LEU A 157 -26.76 13.71 -9.45
N ALA A 158 -27.81 12.89 -9.61
CA ALA A 158 -29.18 13.33 -9.92
C ALA A 158 -29.97 13.75 -8.67
N HIS A 159 -29.91 12.99 -7.59
CA HIS A 159 -30.80 13.14 -6.44
C HIS A 159 -30.08 13.45 -5.12
N GLY A 160 -28.74 13.48 -5.11
CA GLY A 160 -27.93 13.59 -3.89
C GLY A 160 -27.81 12.27 -3.12
N ALA A 161 -27.04 12.28 -2.05
CA ALA A 161 -26.86 11.14 -1.16
C ALA A 161 -27.73 11.30 0.09
N ALA A 162 -28.28 10.18 0.58
CA ALA A 162 -29.00 10.15 1.84
C ALA A 162 -28.09 10.56 3.01
N GLU A 163 -28.65 11.21 4.05
CA GLU A 163 -27.85 11.76 5.16
C GLU A 163 -27.00 10.70 5.87
N HIS A 164 -27.58 9.53 6.12
CA HIS A 164 -26.89 8.41 6.78
C HIS A 164 -25.80 7.76 5.92
N ASP A 165 -25.79 8.02 4.63
CA ASP A 165 -24.76 7.50 3.70
C ASP A 165 -23.58 8.45 3.55
N LYS A 166 -23.72 9.71 3.98
CA LYS A 166 -22.68 10.73 3.80
C LYS A 166 -21.39 10.37 4.53
N TYR A 167 -20.29 10.54 3.82
CA TYR A 167 -18.93 10.54 4.33
C TYR A 167 -18.08 11.50 3.50
N LYS A 168 -16.89 11.83 3.98
CA LYS A 168 -16.00 12.77 3.26
C LYS A 168 -14.96 11.98 2.47
N PHE A 169 -15.07 11.97 1.14
CA PHE A 169 -14.08 11.34 0.25
C PHE A 169 -12.66 11.88 0.48
N LYS A 170 -12.52 13.11 0.94
CA LYS A 170 -11.23 13.69 1.36
C LYS A 170 -10.46 12.78 2.32
N GLN A 171 -11.15 12.07 3.23
CA GLN A 171 -10.50 11.16 4.18
C GLN A 171 -9.86 9.96 3.45
N VAL A 172 -10.55 9.41 2.45
CA VAL A 172 -10.01 8.36 1.58
C VAL A 172 -8.78 8.87 0.85
N ALA A 173 -8.88 10.04 0.22
CA ALA A 173 -7.77 10.62 -0.54
C ALA A 173 -6.51 10.86 0.32
N ILE A 174 -6.66 11.28 1.57
CA ILE A 174 -5.54 11.45 2.51
C ILE A 174 -4.89 10.09 2.82
N LEU A 175 -5.69 9.05 3.05
CA LEU A 175 -5.19 7.70 3.31
C LEU A 175 -4.50 7.11 2.08
N ASP A 176 -5.02 7.36 0.87
CA ASP A 176 -4.40 6.96 -0.39
C ASP A 176 -3.01 7.57 -0.55
N TRP A 177 -2.87 8.87 -0.34
CA TRP A 177 -1.56 9.55 -0.39
C TRP A 177 -0.63 9.14 0.75
N ALA A 178 -1.15 8.87 1.94
CA ALA A 178 -0.34 8.32 3.03
C ALA A 178 0.18 6.92 2.66
N TYR A 179 -0.64 6.07 2.04
CA TYR A 179 -0.22 4.74 1.61
C TYR A 179 0.69 4.77 0.37
N PHE A 180 0.54 5.78 -0.48
CA PHE A 180 1.48 6.07 -1.57
C PHE A 180 2.91 6.26 -1.06
N VAL A 181 3.10 7.04 0.02
CA VAL A 181 4.44 7.31 0.54
C VAL A 181 4.96 6.23 1.48
N THR A 182 4.10 5.51 2.20
CA THR A 182 4.50 4.41 3.08
C THR A 182 4.75 3.13 2.27
N PHE A 183 3.73 2.45 1.83
CA PHE A 183 3.85 1.19 1.09
C PHE A 183 4.54 1.35 -0.27
N GLY A 184 4.27 2.47 -0.97
CA GLY A 184 4.93 2.74 -2.25
C GLY A 184 6.45 2.87 -2.10
N SER A 185 6.92 3.55 -1.05
CA SER A 185 8.35 3.64 -0.77
C SER A 185 8.94 2.31 -0.28
N GLU A 186 8.20 1.52 0.51
CA GLU A 186 8.62 0.17 0.89
C GLU A 186 8.94 -0.68 -0.34
N LEU A 187 7.99 -0.82 -1.25
CA LEU A 187 8.18 -1.65 -2.44
C LEU A 187 9.34 -1.17 -3.31
N ALA A 188 9.49 0.14 -3.48
CA ALA A 188 10.58 0.70 -4.27
C ALA A 188 11.93 0.43 -3.61
N VAL A 189 12.05 0.68 -2.30
CA VAL A 189 13.31 0.54 -1.57
C VAL A 189 13.71 -0.92 -1.42
N VAL A 190 12.79 -1.82 -1.05
CA VAL A 190 13.07 -3.26 -0.98
C VAL A 190 13.61 -3.79 -2.32
N SER A 191 13.09 -3.29 -3.44
CA SER A 191 13.52 -3.72 -4.77
C SER A 191 14.95 -3.27 -5.12
N MET A 192 15.37 -2.06 -4.68
CA MET A 192 16.68 -1.50 -5.05
C MET A 192 17.77 -1.72 -4.00
N LEU A 193 17.40 -2.01 -2.76
CA LEU A 193 18.32 -2.00 -1.63
C LEU A 193 19.48 -3.01 -1.75
N PRO A 194 19.30 -4.25 -2.28
CA PRO A 194 20.41 -5.16 -2.51
C PRO A 194 21.48 -4.59 -3.49
N ALA A 195 21.02 -3.96 -4.57
CA ALA A 195 21.93 -3.31 -5.53
C ALA A 195 22.66 -2.12 -4.88
N PHE A 196 21.94 -1.29 -4.13
CA PHE A 196 22.51 -0.17 -3.38
C PHE A 196 23.61 -0.62 -2.42
N PHE A 197 23.41 -1.71 -1.67
CA PHE A 197 24.46 -2.24 -0.78
C PHE A 197 25.67 -2.74 -1.54
N LEU A 198 25.49 -3.43 -2.67
CA LEU A 198 26.61 -3.91 -3.51
C LEU A 198 27.41 -2.76 -4.11
N GLU A 199 26.76 -1.71 -4.57
CA GLU A 199 27.41 -0.54 -5.17
C GLU A 199 28.10 0.32 -4.11
N THR A 200 27.52 0.42 -2.91
CA THR A 200 28.05 1.30 -1.85
C THR A 200 29.17 0.64 -1.05
N PHE A 201 29.12 -0.69 -0.82
CA PHE A 201 30.07 -1.43 0.02
C PHE A 201 30.75 -2.54 -0.77
N THR A 202 31.99 -2.28 -1.19
CA THR A 202 32.76 -3.12 -2.13
C THR A 202 33.11 -4.53 -1.63
N ASN A 203 32.99 -4.80 -0.32
CA ASN A 203 33.37 -6.08 0.29
C ASN A 203 32.16 -7.03 0.52
N LEU A 204 30.98 -6.72 -0.02
CA LEU A 204 29.80 -7.56 0.15
C LEU A 204 29.66 -8.56 -1.00
N SER A 205 29.33 -9.80 -0.64
CA SER A 205 28.82 -10.78 -1.61
C SER A 205 27.37 -10.51 -1.97
N LEU A 206 26.91 -11.02 -3.10
CA LEU A 206 25.51 -10.91 -3.55
C LEU A 206 24.52 -11.43 -2.49
N VAL A 207 24.88 -12.56 -1.83
CA VAL A 207 24.04 -13.15 -0.77
C VAL A 207 23.96 -12.25 0.45
N GLN A 208 25.09 -11.65 0.85
CA GLN A 208 25.11 -10.71 1.98
C GLN A 208 24.30 -9.44 1.68
N ALA A 209 24.46 -8.85 0.51
CA ALA A 209 23.70 -7.68 0.11
C ALA A 209 22.19 -7.96 0.03
N GLY A 210 21.80 -9.14 -0.47
CA GLY A 210 20.42 -9.60 -0.46
C GLY A 210 19.86 -9.74 0.96
N ALA A 211 20.63 -10.34 1.87
CA ALA A 211 20.23 -10.50 3.29
C ALA A 211 20.09 -9.13 3.98
N LEU A 212 21.00 -8.18 3.74
CA LEU A 212 20.91 -6.82 4.29
C LEU A 212 19.70 -6.06 3.71
N GLY A 213 19.43 -6.22 2.42
CA GLY A 213 18.22 -5.66 1.78
C GLY A 213 16.92 -6.25 2.37
N ALA A 214 16.91 -7.56 2.66
CA ALA A 214 15.77 -8.22 3.27
C ALA A 214 15.45 -7.71 4.70
N ALA A 215 16.43 -7.12 5.41
CA ALA A 215 16.23 -6.55 6.74
C ALA A 215 15.15 -5.45 6.73
N PHE A 216 15.02 -4.69 5.64
CA PHE A 216 13.95 -3.69 5.51
C PHE A 216 12.57 -4.34 5.56
N ALA A 217 12.33 -5.36 4.75
CA ALA A 217 11.04 -6.05 4.70
C ALA A 217 10.77 -6.90 5.96
N PHE A 218 11.83 -7.37 6.64
CA PHE A 218 11.71 -8.15 7.87
C PHE A 218 11.00 -7.38 8.99
N MET A 219 11.17 -6.06 9.04
CA MET A 219 10.51 -5.20 10.04
C MET A 219 8.98 -5.26 9.97
N ASN A 220 8.38 -5.73 8.87
CA ASN A 220 6.92 -5.91 8.74
C ASN A 220 6.31 -6.81 9.83
N LEU A 221 7.07 -7.77 10.36
CA LEU A 221 6.61 -8.62 11.46
C LEU A 221 6.23 -7.86 12.71
N VAL A 222 6.91 -6.76 12.98
CA VAL A 222 6.81 -6.03 14.26
C VAL A 222 6.30 -4.61 14.05
N ALA A 223 6.85 -3.89 13.06
CA ALA A 223 6.58 -2.47 12.90
C ALA A 223 5.14 -2.22 12.42
N ARG A 224 4.63 -3.01 11.50
CA ARG A 224 3.26 -2.83 10.98
C ARG A 224 2.19 -3.17 12.02
N PRO A 225 2.24 -4.31 12.73
CA PRO A 225 1.36 -4.54 13.88
C PRO A 225 1.53 -3.50 14.98
N GLY A 226 2.77 -3.12 15.29
CA GLY A 226 3.08 -2.09 16.29
C GLY A 226 2.49 -0.74 15.93
N GLY A 227 2.59 -0.33 14.66
CA GLY A 227 2.00 0.91 14.15
C GLY A 227 0.47 0.92 14.25
N GLY A 228 -0.17 -0.18 13.89
CA GLY A 228 -1.61 -0.37 14.08
C GLY A 228 -2.04 -0.28 15.54
N TYR A 229 -1.32 -0.97 16.43
CA TYR A 229 -1.58 -0.93 17.88
C TYR A 229 -1.38 0.47 18.48
N ILE A 230 -0.29 1.14 18.13
CA ILE A 230 -0.01 2.51 18.59
C ILE A 230 -1.12 3.46 18.08
N SER A 231 -1.55 3.27 16.83
CA SER A 231 -2.63 4.03 16.22
C SER A 231 -3.96 3.85 16.98
N ASP A 232 -4.33 2.62 17.32
CA ASP A 232 -5.54 2.31 18.07
C ASP A 232 -5.51 2.91 19.49
N LYS A 233 -4.33 2.97 20.13
CA LYS A 233 -4.19 3.35 21.55
C LYS A 233 -3.98 4.86 21.75
N TYR A 234 -3.22 5.52 20.89
CA TYR A 234 -2.74 6.89 21.12
C TYR A 234 -3.33 7.93 20.15
N GLY A 235 -4.30 7.53 19.34
CA GLY A 235 -4.94 8.36 18.33
C GLY A 235 -4.35 8.15 16.94
N ARG A 236 -5.24 8.00 15.97
CA ARG A 236 -4.90 7.51 14.61
C ARG A 236 -4.21 8.56 13.78
N ARG A 237 -4.75 9.79 13.75
CA ARG A 237 -4.13 10.91 13.03
C ARG A 237 -2.76 11.27 13.60
N LYS A 238 -2.67 11.34 14.94
CA LYS A 238 -1.41 11.68 15.63
C LYS A 238 -0.33 10.64 15.35
N SER A 239 -0.65 9.36 15.47
CA SER A 239 0.28 8.26 15.21
C SER A 239 0.75 8.25 13.77
N LEU A 240 -0.17 8.37 12.80
CA LEU A 240 0.16 8.43 11.39
C LEU A 240 1.07 9.63 11.06
N SER A 241 0.79 10.80 11.64
CA SER A 241 1.63 12.00 11.48
C SER A 241 3.05 11.76 11.99
N ILE A 242 3.21 11.15 13.17
CA ILE A 242 4.52 10.82 13.74
C ILE A 242 5.27 9.83 12.85
N PHE A 243 4.59 8.79 12.34
CA PHE A 243 5.22 7.79 11.50
C PHE A 243 5.66 8.37 10.15
N ILE A 244 4.87 9.22 9.51
CA ILE A 244 5.25 9.88 8.25
C ILE A 244 6.41 10.86 8.48
N CYS A 245 6.43 11.59 9.60
CA CYS A 245 7.57 12.45 9.97
C CYS A 245 8.84 11.61 10.16
N GLY A 246 8.75 10.51 10.93
CA GLY A 246 9.87 9.59 11.16
C GLY A 246 10.37 8.93 9.85
N LEU A 247 9.46 8.58 8.95
CA LEU A 247 9.76 8.10 7.61
C LEU A 247 10.55 9.14 6.82
N ALA A 248 10.13 10.41 6.80
CA ALA A 248 10.84 11.49 6.12
C ALA A 248 12.27 11.64 6.66
N ILE A 249 12.43 11.67 7.99
CA ILE A 249 13.74 11.72 8.65
C ILE A 249 14.59 10.50 8.26
N GLY A 250 14.00 9.30 8.28
CA GLY A 250 14.66 8.06 7.91
C GLY A 250 15.22 8.10 6.50
N TYR A 251 14.44 8.57 5.53
CA TYR A 251 14.92 8.70 4.14
C TYR A 251 15.97 9.80 3.97
N PHE A 252 15.89 10.90 4.71
CA PHE A 252 16.97 11.89 4.70
C PHE A 252 18.26 11.35 5.33
N ILE A 253 18.18 10.49 6.33
CA ILE A 253 19.36 9.79 6.86
C ILE A 253 19.93 8.83 5.79
N LEU A 254 19.06 8.02 5.14
CA LEU A 254 19.50 7.08 4.09
C LEU A 254 20.16 7.79 2.92
N SER A 255 19.74 9.01 2.59
CA SER A 255 20.37 9.80 1.52
C SER A 255 21.83 10.16 1.80
N GLN A 256 22.28 10.10 3.05
CA GLN A 256 23.66 10.39 3.45
C GLN A 256 24.54 9.14 3.53
N VAL A 257 23.96 7.94 3.43
CA VAL A 257 24.70 6.68 3.49
C VAL A 257 25.62 6.55 2.27
N ASN A 258 26.90 6.33 2.50
CA ASN A 258 27.94 6.16 1.49
C ASN A 258 29.00 5.16 1.95
N GLY A 259 29.96 4.86 1.10
CA GLY A 259 31.01 3.86 1.35
C GLY A 259 31.93 4.14 2.56
N SER A 260 31.90 5.33 3.15
CA SER A 260 32.64 5.65 4.38
C SER A 260 31.92 5.21 5.66
N TRP A 261 30.64 4.87 5.55
CA TRP A 261 29.86 4.41 6.70
C TRP A 261 30.23 2.98 7.08
N SER A 262 30.21 2.69 8.38
CA SER A 262 30.17 1.29 8.82
C SER A 262 28.88 0.63 8.37
N ILE A 263 28.98 -0.62 7.87
CA ILE A 263 27.80 -1.43 7.49
C ILE A 263 26.77 -1.50 8.61
N PHE A 264 27.25 -1.59 9.87
CA PHE A 264 26.37 -1.63 11.05
C PHE A 264 25.47 -0.39 11.13
N PHE A 265 26.03 0.82 10.97
CA PHE A 265 25.25 2.06 11.01
C PHE A 265 24.36 2.23 9.79
N ALA A 266 24.80 1.77 8.61
CA ALA A 266 23.97 1.78 7.41
C ALA A 266 22.73 0.88 7.58
N VAL A 267 22.90 -0.34 8.11
CA VAL A 267 21.79 -1.26 8.40
C VAL A 267 20.89 -0.70 9.50
N ALA A 268 21.46 -0.11 10.55
CA ALA A 268 20.66 0.53 11.60
C ALA A 268 19.80 1.68 11.05
N ALA A 269 20.32 2.49 10.12
CA ALA A 269 19.57 3.56 9.43
C ALA A 269 18.46 2.97 8.56
N VAL A 270 18.73 1.88 7.83
CA VAL A 270 17.73 1.14 7.04
C VAL A 270 16.60 0.63 7.92
N MET A 271 16.91 -0.01 9.05
CA MET A 271 15.90 -0.54 9.97
C MET A 271 15.12 0.57 10.68
N PHE A 272 15.76 1.68 11.04
CA PHE A 272 15.09 2.86 11.56
C PHE A 272 14.07 3.41 10.58
N CYS A 273 14.47 3.64 9.33
CA CYS A 273 13.57 4.11 8.28
C CYS A 273 12.41 3.14 8.06
N SER A 274 12.73 1.86 7.91
CA SER A 274 11.77 0.78 7.71
C SER A 274 10.72 0.70 8.81
N PHE A 275 11.13 0.89 10.09
CA PHE A 275 10.20 0.90 11.21
C PHE A 275 9.09 1.95 11.00
N PHE A 276 9.45 3.19 10.66
CA PHE A 276 8.47 4.26 10.46
C PHE A 276 7.63 4.06 9.20
N VAL A 277 8.21 3.54 8.13
CA VAL A 277 7.49 3.21 6.89
C VAL A 277 6.37 2.23 7.20
N GLN A 278 6.70 1.10 7.80
CA GLN A 278 5.76 0.00 8.02
C GLN A 278 4.80 0.26 9.18
N ALA A 279 5.23 0.98 10.21
CA ALA A 279 4.32 1.47 11.24
C ALA A 279 3.27 2.44 10.65
N GLY A 280 3.68 3.30 9.71
CA GLY A 280 2.78 4.15 8.94
C GLY A 280 1.74 3.37 8.15
N GLU A 281 2.13 2.27 7.52
CA GLU A 281 1.21 1.37 6.80
C GLU A 281 0.14 0.77 7.72
N GLY A 282 0.56 0.30 8.90
CA GLY A 282 -0.35 -0.19 9.93
C GLY A 282 -1.34 0.88 10.38
N ALA A 283 -0.86 2.12 10.56
CA ALA A 283 -1.71 3.25 10.94
C ALA A 283 -2.71 3.65 9.85
N VAL A 284 -2.35 3.58 8.55
CA VAL A 284 -3.28 3.82 7.44
C VAL A 284 -4.43 2.81 7.50
N PHE A 285 -4.12 1.52 7.60
CA PHE A 285 -5.17 0.49 7.61
C PHE A 285 -5.97 0.44 8.92
N ALA A 286 -5.46 0.99 10.02
CA ALA A 286 -6.25 1.23 11.23
C ALA A 286 -7.41 2.23 10.99
N MET A 287 -7.29 3.11 9.99
CA MET A 287 -8.30 4.12 9.64
C MET A 287 -9.30 3.64 8.59
N VAL A 288 -8.87 2.81 7.64
CA VAL A 288 -9.67 2.42 6.46
C VAL A 288 -11.07 1.89 6.80
N PRO A 289 -11.24 0.95 7.75
CA PRO A 289 -12.58 0.45 8.11
C PRO A 289 -13.47 1.49 8.80
N LEU A 290 -12.88 2.55 9.33
CA LEU A 290 -13.57 3.58 10.13
C LEU A 290 -14.06 4.75 9.28
N VAL A 291 -13.69 4.84 8.02
CA VAL A 291 -14.22 5.87 7.10
C VAL A 291 -15.67 5.53 6.72
N LYS A 292 -15.92 4.30 6.25
CA LYS A 292 -17.26 3.78 5.97
C LYS A 292 -17.22 2.25 5.92
N ARG A 293 -17.81 1.58 6.92
CA ARG A 293 -17.65 0.14 7.15
C ARG A 293 -18.04 -0.72 5.95
N ARG A 294 -19.20 -0.48 5.34
CA ARG A 294 -19.65 -1.24 4.16
C ARG A 294 -18.73 -1.09 2.95
N MET A 295 -17.95 -0.01 2.89
CA MET A 295 -17.05 0.30 1.78
C MET A 295 -15.58 -0.01 2.10
N THR A 296 -15.28 -0.60 3.25
CA THR A 296 -13.91 -0.95 3.69
C THR A 296 -13.08 -1.61 2.59
N GLY A 297 -13.66 -2.60 1.90
CA GLY A 297 -12.94 -3.31 0.82
C GLY A 297 -12.62 -2.43 -0.40
N GLN A 298 -13.51 -1.49 -0.75
CA GLN A 298 -13.30 -0.55 -1.86
C GLN A 298 -12.28 0.52 -1.49
N ILE A 299 -12.36 1.07 -0.27
CA ILE A 299 -11.40 2.06 0.25
C ILE A 299 -10.01 1.41 0.39
N ALA A 300 -9.93 0.21 0.96
CA ALA A 300 -8.70 -0.56 1.05
C ALA A 300 -8.09 -0.87 -0.32
N GLY A 301 -8.94 -1.19 -1.31
CA GLY A 301 -8.52 -1.41 -2.68
C GLY A 301 -7.93 -0.15 -3.33
N MET A 302 -8.52 1.02 -3.07
CA MET A 302 -8.02 2.29 -3.57
C MET A 302 -6.70 2.67 -2.90
N ALA A 303 -6.60 2.56 -1.58
CA ALA A 303 -5.34 2.78 -0.86
C ALA A 303 -4.24 1.84 -1.36
N GLY A 304 -4.54 0.53 -1.52
CA GLY A 304 -3.60 -0.43 -2.09
C GLY A 304 -3.15 -0.09 -3.51
N ALA A 305 -4.06 0.39 -4.36
CA ALA A 305 -3.73 0.88 -5.71
C ALA A 305 -2.76 2.07 -5.63
N TYR A 306 -3.00 3.02 -4.72
CA TYR A 306 -2.12 4.17 -4.52
C TYR A 306 -0.73 3.76 -4.01
N GLY A 307 -0.64 2.75 -3.15
CA GLY A 307 0.64 2.17 -2.76
C GLY A 307 1.45 1.65 -3.96
N ASN A 308 0.79 0.93 -4.88
CA ASN A 308 1.44 0.48 -6.12
C ASN A 308 1.80 1.63 -7.07
N VAL A 309 0.94 2.65 -7.18
CA VAL A 309 1.25 3.89 -7.93
C VAL A 309 2.49 4.56 -7.34
N GLY A 310 2.61 4.61 -6.01
CA GLY A 310 3.79 5.10 -5.30
C GLY A 310 5.05 4.31 -5.67
N ALA A 311 4.98 2.98 -5.63
CA ALA A 311 6.11 2.12 -6.00
C ALA A 311 6.60 2.38 -7.44
N VAL A 312 5.67 2.39 -8.40
CA VAL A 312 6.02 2.69 -9.81
C VAL A 312 6.58 4.10 -9.96
N THR A 313 6.00 5.09 -9.26
CA THR A 313 6.47 6.47 -9.29
C THR A 313 7.90 6.58 -8.76
N PHE A 314 8.17 6.01 -7.59
CA PHE A 314 9.50 6.07 -6.98
C PHE A 314 10.54 5.28 -7.78
N LEU A 315 10.22 4.06 -8.26
CA LEU A 315 11.15 3.30 -9.11
C LEU A 315 11.40 3.99 -10.46
N THR A 316 10.37 4.63 -11.03
CA THR A 316 10.55 5.44 -12.24
C THR A 316 11.47 6.64 -11.95
N ALA A 317 11.25 7.34 -10.83
CA ALA A 317 12.14 8.44 -10.41
C ALA A 317 13.58 7.95 -10.20
N TYR A 318 13.76 6.79 -9.53
CA TYR A 318 15.09 6.18 -9.34
C TYR A 318 15.82 5.92 -10.65
N SER A 319 15.11 5.59 -11.73
CA SER A 319 15.74 5.38 -13.05
C SER A 319 16.36 6.63 -13.67
N PHE A 320 16.16 7.82 -13.08
CA PHE A 320 16.72 9.10 -13.55
C PHE A 320 17.76 9.70 -12.61
N VAL A 321 17.88 9.19 -11.38
CA VAL A 321 18.70 9.80 -10.34
C VAL A 321 19.51 8.75 -9.57
N GLU A 322 20.53 9.19 -8.87
CA GLU A 322 21.31 8.33 -7.96
C GLU A 322 20.55 8.02 -6.67
N ALA A 323 20.97 6.97 -5.96
CA ALA A 323 20.31 6.49 -4.74
C ALA A 323 20.15 7.58 -3.67
N SER A 324 21.16 8.43 -3.46
CA SER A 324 21.07 9.55 -2.49
C SER A 324 19.94 10.50 -2.83
N THR A 325 19.85 10.96 -4.09
CA THR A 325 18.77 11.83 -4.59
C THR A 325 17.42 11.13 -4.54
N PHE A 326 17.37 9.84 -4.86
CA PHE A 326 16.15 9.04 -4.76
C PHE A 326 15.59 9.03 -3.33
N PHE A 327 16.42 8.78 -2.31
CA PHE A 327 15.97 8.85 -0.92
C PHE A 327 15.52 10.27 -0.52
N MET A 328 16.21 11.32 -0.99
CA MET A 328 15.77 12.69 -0.77
C MET A 328 14.41 12.99 -1.39
N ILE A 329 14.11 12.47 -2.58
CA ILE A 329 12.80 12.61 -3.23
C ILE A 329 11.71 11.98 -2.37
N ILE A 330 11.92 10.76 -1.88
CA ILE A 330 10.94 10.09 -1.01
C ILE A 330 10.75 10.89 0.28
N GLY A 331 11.83 11.32 0.92
CA GLY A 331 11.77 12.16 2.14
C GLY A 331 11.02 13.46 1.93
N GLY A 332 11.24 14.12 0.78
CA GLY A 332 10.53 15.33 0.40
C GLY A 332 9.03 15.09 0.15
N CYS A 333 8.68 14.01 -0.56
CA CYS A 333 7.29 13.59 -0.72
C CYS A 333 6.63 13.33 0.65
N ALA A 334 7.34 12.64 1.55
CA ALA A 334 6.83 12.35 2.89
C ALA A 334 6.55 13.62 3.69
N LEU A 335 7.38 14.65 3.59
CA LEU A 335 7.12 15.96 4.23
C LEU A 335 5.84 16.61 3.68
N VAL A 336 5.61 16.56 2.36
CA VAL A 336 4.37 17.07 1.78
C VAL A 336 3.16 16.29 2.34
N ILE A 337 3.25 14.95 2.37
CA ILE A 337 2.17 14.11 2.88
C ILE A 337 1.97 14.30 4.39
N PHE A 338 3.02 14.57 5.17
CA PHE A 338 2.90 14.95 6.58
C PHE A 338 1.94 16.14 6.77
N PHE A 339 2.05 17.19 5.96
CA PHE A 339 1.11 18.31 6.01
C PHE A 339 -0.29 17.93 5.53
N VAL A 340 -0.41 17.06 4.53
CA VAL A 340 -1.71 16.56 4.05
C VAL A 340 -2.44 15.76 5.15
N VAL A 341 -1.72 14.94 5.91
CA VAL A 341 -2.28 14.13 7.01
C VAL A 341 -2.83 15.00 8.15
N GLN A 342 -2.37 16.25 8.32
CA GLN A 342 -2.96 17.15 9.33
C GLN A 342 -4.44 17.44 9.07
N PHE A 343 -4.92 17.25 7.85
CA PHE A 343 -6.34 17.39 7.47
C PHE A 343 -7.15 16.10 7.65
N LEU A 344 -6.54 15.03 8.15
CA LEU A 344 -7.25 13.79 8.51
C LEU A 344 -8.10 14.05 9.75
N GLU A 345 -9.36 13.62 9.71
CA GLU A 345 -10.26 13.73 10.83
C GLU A 345 -10.15 12.46 11.68
N GLU A 346 -10.02 12.61 12.99
CA GLU A 346 -10.04 11.46 13.91
C GLU A 346 -11.45 10.88 13.93
N PRO A 347 -11.63 9.57 13.77
CA PRO A 347 -12.93 8.96 13.91
C PRO A 347 -13.38 9.03 15.38
N GLU A 348 -14.49 9.69 15.63
CA GLU A 348 -15.06 9.87 16.99
C GLU A 348 -16.52 9.49 16.99
N GLY A 349 -17.04 9.08 18.16
CA GLY A 349 -18.45 8.77 18.36
C GLY A 349 -18.88 7.45 17.72
N HIS A 350 -19.96 7.49 16.95
CA HIS A 350 -20.59 6.31 16.35
C HIS A 350 -20.71 6.45 14.84
N MET A 351 -20.42 5.37 14.13
CA MET A 351 -20.77 5.24 12.72
C MET A 351 -22.17 4.61 12.62
N THR A 352 -23.02 5.19 11.79
CA THR A 352 -24.36 4.68 11.54
C THR A 352 -24.37 3.86 10.25
N GLU A 353 -24.80 2.61 10.34
CA GLU A 353 -25.07 1.76 9.17
C GLU A 353 -26.52 1.29 9.18
N VAL A 354 -27.17 1.33 8.01
CA VAL A 354 -28.55 0.87 7.83
C VAL A 354 -28.52 -0.55 7.27
N LEU A 355 -29.15 -1.47 7.98
CA LEU A 355 -29.29 -2.86 7.59
C LEU A 355 -30.27 -3.02 6.42
N PRO A 356 -30.25 -4.16 5.69
CA PRO A 356 -31.17 -4.43 4.59
C PRO A 356 -32.66 -4.43 5.02
N ASP A 357 -32.95 -4.68 6.30
CA ASP A 357 -34.28 -4.65 6.89
C ASP A 357 -34.75 -3.23 7.34
N GLY A 358 -33.88 -2.21 7.13
CA GLY A 358 -34.11 -0.84 7.53
C GLY A 358 -33.72 -0.51 8.97
N THR A 359 -33.28 -1.46 9.78
CA THR A 359 -32.79 -1.19 11.14
C THR A 359 -31.48 -0.39 11.09
N VAL A 360 -31.35 0.55 12.03
CA VAL A 360 -30.16 1.40 12.18
C VAL A 360 -29.25 0.79 13.24
N GLN A 361 -28.02 0.47 12.85
CA GLN A 361 -27.00 -0.02 13.78
C GLN A 361 -25.96 1.08 14.02
N HIS A 362 -25.71 1.39 15.29
CA HIS A 362 -24.63 2.27 15.73
C HIS A 362 -23.38 1.44 16.05
N ILE A 363 -22.27 1.78 15.43
CA ILE A 363 -20.97 1.12 15.61
C ILE A 363 -20.06 2.12 16.33
N GLU A 364 -19.61 1.79 17.53
CA GLU A 364 -18.65 2.62 18.28
C GLU A 364 -17.32 2.69 17.54
N LEU A 365 -16.75 3.90 17.47
CA LEU A 365 -15.47 4.17 16.80
C LEU A 365 -14.31 4.39 17.78
N THR A 366 -14.64 4.53 19.07
CA THR A 366 -13.66 4.77 20.14
C THR A 366 -13.63 3.63 21.15
#